data_357ef5e5412a5226cfc015ac99ec9f50
#
_entry.id   357ef5e5412a5226cfc015ac99ec9f50
#
_cell.length_a   1.000
_cell.length_b   1.000
_cell.length_c   1.000
_cell.angle_alpha   90.00
_cell.angle_beta   90.00
_cell.angle_gamma   90.00
#
_symmetry.space_group_name_H-M   'P 1'
#
loop_
_entity.id
_entity.type
_entity.pdbx_description
1 polymer ?
#
loop_
_entity_poly.entity_id
_entity_poly.type
_entity_poly.pdbx_seq_one_letter_code
_entity_poly.pdbx_strand_id
1 'polypeptide(L)'
;MNKWITNWHPEDREFWEATGKRIALKTMIITTLSLVLSFATWFLFSVVVIKLPAIGFNFSKMRLFWLAALPGLAGGLFRILHTFLIPIFGTRIVITVSTLIKIIPLLMLGFAIIDPASTFMYFALIAFLLGLGGGDFSSF
;
A
#
# COMPACT_ATOMS: atom_id res chain seq x y z
N MET A 1 22.94 -17.13 5.08
CA MET A 1 22.90 -15.76 5.61
C MET A 1 21.69 -15.63 6.53
N ASN A 2 21.92 -15.45 7.83
CA ASN A 2 20.82 -15.25 8.79
C ASN A 2 20.08 -13.94 8.42
N LYS A 3 18.81 -14.05 8.03
CA LYS A 3 17.97 -12.91 7.61
C LYS A 3 17.47 -12.05 8.79
N TRP A 4 17.65 -12.53 10.00
CA TRP A 4 17.15 -11.89 11.22
C TRP A 4 18.32 -11.24 11.97
N ILE A 5 18.09 -10.06 12.51
CA ILE A 5 19.01 -9.40 13.42
C ILE A 5 18.86 -10.13 14.76
N THR A 6 19.76 -11.06 15.03
CA THR A 6 19.72 -11.87 16.27
C THR A 6 20.41 -11.18 17.44
N ASN A 7 21.30 -10.23 17.15
CA ASN A 7 22.06 -9.48 18.16
C ASN A 7 21.65 -8.00 18.09
N TRP A 8 20.56 -7.64 18.78
CA TRP A 8 20.01 -6.28 18.81
C TRP A 8 19.94 -5.80 20.26
N HIS A 9 20.88 -4.94 20.65
CA HIS A 9 20.99 -4.38 21.99
C HIS A 9 20.93 -2.84 21.91
N PRO A 10 19.74 -2.24 21.70
CA PRO A 10 19.60 -0.79 21.53
C PRO A 10 19.94 0.00 22.80
N GLU A 11 19.94 -0.65 23.95
CA GLU A 11 20.28 -0.06 25.26
C GLU A 11 21.79 0.02 25.50
N ASP A 12 22.57 -0.77 24.74
CA ASP A 12 24.02 -0.72 24.77
C ASP A 12 24.51 0.46 23.94
N ARG A 13 25.13 1.43 24.59
CA ARG A 13 25.58 2.67 23.98
C ARG A 13 26.68 2.44 22.94
N GLU A 14 27.57 1.50 23.20
CA GLU A 14 28.65 1.15 22.28
C GLU A 14 28.10 0.49 21.01
N PHE A 15 27.22 -0.47 21.15
CA PHE A 15 26.50 -1.10 20.03
C PHE A 15 25.69 -0.08 19.23
N TRP A 16 24.98 0.82 19.94
CA TRP A 16 24.15 1.83 19.29
C TRP A 16 24.97 2.78 18.43
N GLU A 17 26.08 3.30 18.95
CA GLU A 17 26.94 4.23 18.20
C GLU A 17 27.70 3.55 17.05
N ALA A 18 28.15 2.32 17.23
CA ALA A 18 28.88 1.58 16.23
C ALA A 18 28.01 1.09 15.05
N THR A 19 26.83 0.57 15.33
CA THR A 19 26.05 -0.18 14.34
C THR A 19 24.55 0.13 14.39
N GLY A 20 23.95 0.23 15.57
CA GLY A 20 22.52 0.33 15.79
C GLY A 20 21.90 1.55 15.13
N LYS A 21 22.47 2.73 15.29
CA LYS A 21 22.02 3.99 14.72
C LYS A 21 21.95 3.96 13.20
N ARG A 22 22.93 3.36 12.54
CA ARG A 22 22.98 3.26 11.08
C ARG A 22 21.90 2.34 10.53
N ILE A 23 21.68 1.21 11.19
CA ILE A 23 20.63 0.25 10.81
C ILE A 23 19.26 0.88 11.03
N ALA A 24 19.02 1.50 12.20
CA ALA A 24 17.76 2.17 12.53
C ALA A 24 17.45 3.29 11.53
N LEU A 25 18.41 4.17 11.22
CA LEU A 25 18.23 5.26 10.27
C LEU A 25 17.91 4.75 8.88
N LYS A 26 18.65 3.74 8.40
CA LYS A 26 18.39 3.13 7.08
C LYS A 26 16.98 2.52 7.01
N THR A 27 16.59 1.79 8.05
CA THR A 27 15.25 1.19 8.12
C THR A 27 14.18 2.28 8.13
N MET A 28 14.35 3.31 8.96
CA MET A 28 13.42 4.44 9.03
C MET A 28 13.23 5.13 7.69
N ILE A 29 14.31 5.43 6.98
CA ILE A 29 14.23 6.07 5.64
C ILE A 29 13.48 5.18 4.65
N ILE A 30 13.83 3.89 4.58
CA ILE A 30 13.19 2.96 3.64
C ILE A 30 11.70 2.80 3.95
N THR A 31 11.33 2.64 5.22
CA THR A 31 9.93 2.50 5.64
C THR A 31 9.13 3.77 5.39
N THR A 32 9.71 4.94 5.68
CA THR A 32 9.07 6.23 5.41
C THR A 32 8.83 6.44 3.91
N LEU A 33 9.83 6.15 3.06
CA LEU A 33 9.66 6.24 1.61
C LEU A 33 8.59 5.28 1.09
N SER A 34 8.56 4.05 1.60
CA SER A 34 7.53 3.06 1.23
C SER A 34 6.14 3.54 1.64
N LEU A 35 6.01 4.15 2.82
CA LEU A 35 4.76 4.72 3.31
C LEU A 35 4.29 5.87 2.41
N VAL A 36 5.17 6.81 2.09
CA VAL A 36 4.86 7.95 1.20
C VAL A 36 4.39 7.46 -0.17
N LEU A 37 5.09 6.49 -0.78
CA LEU A 37 4.71 5.92 -2.07
C LEU A 37 3.34 5.22 -2.01
N SER A 38 3.06 4.52 -0.92
CA SER A 38 1.77 3.86 -0.72
C SER A 38 0.62 4.87 -0.60
N PHE A 39 0.80 5.95 0.16
CA PHE A 39 -0.17 7.05 0.22
C PHE A 39 -0.36 7.73 -1.13
N ALA A 40 0.74 8.01 -1.85
CA ALA A 40 0.68 8.59 -3.18
C ALA A 40 -0.18 7.73 -4.14
N THR A 41 -0.09 6.41 -4.05
CA THR A 41 -0.91 5.48 -4.82
C THR A 41 -2.41 5.62 -4.52
N TRP A 42 -2.77 5.77 -3.24
CA TRP A 42 -4.16 5.99 -2.84
C TRP A 42 -4.71 7.33 -3.33
N PHE A 43 -3.92 8.39 -3.17
CA PHE A 43 -4.31 9.72 -3.67
C PHE A 43 -4.45 9.72 -5.19
N LEU A 44 -3.55 9.06 -5.91
CA LEU A 44 -3.63 8.92 -7.36
C LEU A 44 -4.97 8.30 -7.78
N PHE A 45 -5.36 7.18 -7.15
CA PHE A 45 -6.64 6.55 -7.44
C PHE A 45 -7.83 7.47 -7.17
N SER A 46 -7.83 8.17 -6.03
CA SER A 46 -8.89 9.13 -5.68
C SER A 46 -9.01 10.27 -6.69
N VAL A 47 -7.88 10.80 -7.16
CA VAL A 47 -7.84 11.85 -8.20
C VAL A 47 -8.39 11.31 -9.53
N VAL A 48 -8.01 10.09 -9.90
CA VAL A 48 -8.52 9.44 -11.12
C VAL A 48 -10.04 9.28 -11.04
N VAL A 49 -10.58 8.77 -9.93
CA VAL A 49 -12.02 8.59 -9.73
C VAL A 49 -12.80 9.89 -9.94
N ILE A 50 -12.29 11.02 -9.41
CA ILE A 50 -12.91 12.34 -9.58
C ILE A 50 -12.89 12.79 -11.05
N LYS A 51 -11.87 12.39 -11.81
CA LYS A 51 -11.69 12.78 -13.22
C LYS A 51 -12.39 11.83 -14.21
N LEU A 52 -12.88 10.66 -13.79
CA LEU A 52 -13.57 9.70 -14.67
C LEU A 52 -14.71 10.33 -15.50
N PRO A 53 -15.59 11.18 -14.94
CA PRO A 53 -16.63 11.83 -15.73
C PRO A 53 -16.08 12.75 -16.84
N ALA A 54 -14.95 13.43 -16.58
CA ALA A 54 -14.33 14.34 -17.54
C ALA A 54 -13.69 13.62 -18.75
N ILE A 55 -13.36 12.34 -18.59
CA ILE A 55 -12.77 11.51 -19.65
C ILE A 55 -13.80 10.57 -20.32
N GLY A 56 -15.10 10.78 -20.05
CA GLY A 56 -16.19 10.12 -20.76
C GLY A 56 -16.89 8.97 -20.03
N PHE A 57 -16.51 8.64 -18.79
CA PHE A 57 -17.18 7.62 -18.00
C PHE A 57 -18.41 8.19 -17.28
N ASN A 58 -19.61 7.84 -17.74
CA ASN A 58 -20.87 8.31 -17.17
C ASN A 58 -21.30 7.51 -15.91
N PHE A 59 -20.48 7.57 -14.87
CA PHE A 59 -20.85 6.97 -13.59
C PHE A 59 -21.68 7.95 -12.74
N SER A 60 -22.70 7.43 -12.06
CA SER A 60 -23.48 8.22 -11.12
C SER A 60 -22.60 8.68 -9.94
N LYS A 61 -22.96 9.81 -9.32
CA LYS A 61 -22.22 10.35 -8.14
C LYS A 61 -22.06 9.30 -7.03
N MET A 62 -23.08 8.45 -6.83
CA MET A 62 -23.05 7.37 -5.86
C MET A 62 -21.99 6.32 -6.21
N ARG A 63 -21.86 5.94 -7.48
CA ARG A 63 -20.84 4.99 -7.93
C ARG A 63 -19.43 5.54 -7.75
N LEU A 64 -19.21 6.82 -8.09
CA LEU A 64 -17.91 7.48 -7.87
C LEU A 64 -17.56 7.54 -6.37
N PHE A 65 -18.54 7.83 -5.52
CA PHE A 65 -18.34 7.81 -4.07
C PHE A 65 -17.93 6.41 -3.57
N TRP A 66 -18.60 5.34 -4.03
CA TRP A 66 -18.22 3.98 -3.69
C TRP A 66 -16.81 3.62 -4.17
N LEU A 67 -16.43 4.01 -5.40
CA LEU A 67 -15.07 3.79 -5.90
C LEU A 67 -14.02 4.49 -5.01
N ALA A 68 -14.27 5.71 -4.60
CA ALA A 68 -13.36 6.44 -3.72
C ALA A 68 -13.26 5.82 -2.31
N ALA A 69 -14.35 5.24 -1.79
CA ALA A 69 -14.39 4.62 -0.47
C ALA A 69 -13.82 3.19 -0.43
N LEU A 70 -13.92 2.43 -1.52
CA LEU A 70 -13.54 1.02 -1.60
C LEU A 70 -12.09 0.74 -1.17
N PRO A 71 -11.07 1.50 -1.60
CA PRO A 71 -9.69 1.24 -1.16
C PRO A 71 -9.53 1.38 0.35
N GLY A 72 -10.21 2.36 0.96
CA GLY A 72 -10.21 2.56 2.40
C GLY A 72 -10.86 1.42 3.15
N LEU A 73 -12.02 0.96 2.68
CA LEU A 73 -12.74 -0.16 3.27
C LEU A 73 -11.94 -1.47 3.17
N ALA A 74 -11.41 -1.77 1.98
CA ALA A 74 -10.56 -2.93 1.76
C ALA A 74 -9.29 -2.87 2.62
N GLY A 75 -8.59 -1.73 2.63
CA GLY A 75 -7.39 -1.53 3.45
C GLY A 75 -7.66 -1.70 4.94
N GLY A 76 -8.78 -1.18 5.44
CA GLY A 76 -9.22 -1.38 6.83
C GLY A 76 -9.45 -2.84 7.18
N LEU A 77 -10.13 -3.59 6.29
CA LEU A 77 -10.39 -5.02 6.48
C LEU A 77 -9.09 -5.84 6.47
N PHE A 78 -8.23 -5.60 5.47
CA PHE A 78 -6.97 -6.32 5.35
C PHE A 78 -5.92 -5.95 6.40
N ARG A 79 -6.09 -4.82 7.08
CA ARG A 79 -5.28 -4.46 8.24
C ARG A 79 -5.32 -5.53 9.32
N ILE A 80 -6.49 -6.11 9.56
CA ILE A 80 -6.68 -7.20 10.52
C ILE A 80 -5.81 -8.40 10.11
N LEU A 81 -5.83 -8.77 8.83
CA LEU A 81 -5.00 -9.88 8.32
C LEU A 81 -3.50 -9.60 8.45
N HIS A 82 -3.06 -8.37 8.14
CA HIS A 82 -1.65 -7.98 8.29
C HIS A 82 -1.16 -8.08 9.73
N THR A 83 -2.00 -7.81 10.71
CA THR A 83 -1.67 -7.96 12.13
C THR A 83 -1.25 -9.40 12.47
N PHE A 84 -1.84 -10.39 11.82
CA PHE A 84 -1.48 -11.80 12.01
C PHE A 84 -0.31 -12.25 11.11
N LEU A 85 -0.16 -11.67 9.93
CA LEU A 85 0.88 -12.06 8.98
C LEU A 85 2.28 -11.61 9.42
N ILE A 86 2.39 -10.44 10.05
CA ILE A 86 3.66 -9.86 10.46
C ILE A 86 4.42 -10.73 11.47
N PRO A 87 3.81 -11.26 12.55
CA PRO A 87 4.49 -12.15 13.47
C PRO A 87 4.97 -13.45 12.83
N ILE A 88 4.27 -13.92 11.79
CA ILE A 88 4.55 -15.20 11.10
C ILE A 88 5.67 -15.04 10.08
N PHE A 89 5.57 -14.05 9.19
CA PHE A 89 6.47 -13.88 8.04
C PHE A 89 7.53 -12.79 8.24
N GLY A 90 7.35 -11.94 9.25
CA GLY A 90 8.20 -10.79 9.52
C GLY A 90 7.87 -9.58 8.66
N THR A 91 8.04 -8.40 9.23
CA THR A 91 7.70 -7.10 8.64
C THR A 91 8.29 -6.90 7.24
N ARG A 92 9.57 -7.27 7.06
CA ARG A 92 10.28 -7.07 5.79
C ARG A 92 9.62 -7.80 4.61
N ILE A 93 9.25 -9.07 4.80
CA ILE A 93 8.64 -9.90 3.75
C ILE A 93 7.24 -9.37 3.44
N VAL A 94 6.43 -9.12 4.48
CA VAL A 94 5.06 -8.65 4.34
C VAL A 94 5.04 -7.33 3.57
N ILE A 95 5.85 -6.33 3.95
CA ILE A 95 5.91 -5.02 3.27
C ILE A 95 6.35 -5.17 1.81
N THR A 96 7.39 -5.97 1.54
CA THR A 96 7.89 -6.15 0.18
C THR A 96 6.82 -6.78 -0.72
N VAL A 97 6.16 -7.84 -0.25
CA VAL A 97 5.11 -8.53 -1.00
C VAL A 97 3.92 -7.60 -1.25
N SER A 98 3.44 -6.90 -0.21
CA SER A 98 2.33 -5.95 -0.35
C SER A 98 2.65 -4.80 -1.29
N THR A 99 3.88 -4.29 -1.28
CA THR A 99 4.32 -3.24 -2.21
C THR A 99 4.33 -3.75 -3.66
N LEU A 100 4.81 -4.98 -3.89
CA LEU A 100 4.80 -5.58 -5.22
C LEU A 100 3.38 -5.84 -5.74
N ILE A 101 2.48 -6.30 -4.87
CA ILE A 101 1.07 -6.52 -5.22
C ILE A 101 0.40 -5.23 -5.71
N LYS A 102 0.76 -4.06 -5.18
CA LYS A 102 0.20 -2.76 -5.60
C LYS A 102 0.51 -2.38 -7.05
N ILE A 103 1.59 -2.91 -7.62
CA ILE A 103 1.96 -2.64 -9.02
C ILE A 103 0.88 -3.15 -9.97
N ILE A 104 0.28 -4.30 -9.67
CA ILE A 104 -0.75 -4.92 -10.52
C ILE A 104 -1.96 -3.99 -10.70
N PRO A 105 -2.67 -3.54 -9.65
CA PRO A 105 -3.82 -2.66 -9.82
C PRO A 105 -3.47 -1.28 -10.38
N LEU A 106 -2.24 -0.79 -10.20
CA LEU A 106 -1.79 0.44 -10.84
C LEU A 106 -1.70 0.30 -12.36
N LEU A 107 -1.15 -0.80 -12.84
CA LEU A 107 -1.11 -1.10 -14.27
C LEU A 107 -2.52 -1.31 -14.82
N MET A 108 -3.36 -2.06 -14.11
CA MET A 108 -4.78 -2.23 -14.47
C MET A 108 -5.52 -0.90 -14.55
N LEU A 109 -5.25 0.04 -13.64
CA LEU A 109 -5.83 1.38 -13.66
C LEU A 109 -5.42 2.15 -14.92
N GLY A 110 -4.15 2.08 -15.31
CA GLY A 110 -3.65 2.68 -16.53
C GLY A 110 -4.40 2.19 -17.77
N PHE A 111 -4.57 0.88 -17.90
CA PHE A 111 -5.35 0.29 -19.00
C PHE A 111 -6.84 0.63 -18.93
N ALA A 112 -7.43 0.63 -17.71
CA ALA A 112 -8.84 0.96 -17.51
C ALA A 112 -9.21 2.36 -17.96
N ILE A 113 -8.32 3.34 -17.83
CA ILE A 113 -8.56 4.73 -18.23
C ILE A 113 -8.51 4.89 -19.75
N ILE A 114 -7.68 4.09 -20.43
CA ILE A 114 -7.49 4.17 -21.89
C ILE A 114 -8.67 3.50 -22.62
N ASP A 115 -9.28 2.47 -22.03
CA ASP A 115 -10.38 1.73 -22.63
C ASP A 115 -11.75 2.31 -22.22
N PRO A 116 -12.48 2.98 -23.15
CA PRO A 116 -13.81 3.52 -22.86
C PRO A 116 -14.86 2.47 -22.49
N ALA A 117 -14.62 1.20 -22.80
CA ALA A 117 -15.52 0.08 -22.49
C ALA A 117 -15.35 -0.42 -21.05
N SER A 118 -14.43 0.13 -20.28
CA SER A 118 -14.16 -0.26 -18.89
C SER A 118 -15.40 -0.06 -18.03
N THR A 119 -15.82 -1.14 -17.37
CA THR A 119 -17.02 -1.15 -16.54
C THR A 119 -16.75 -0.67 -15.11
N PHE A 120 -17.80 -0.25 -14.41
CA PHE A 120 -17.73 0.09 -12.97
C PHE A 120 -17.10 -1.03 -12.14
N MET A 121 -17.46 -2.30 -12.44
CA MET A 121 -16.91 -3.45 -11.71
C MET A 121 -15.41 -3.60 -11.89
N TYR A 122 -14.86 -3.24 -13.05
CA TYR A 122 -13.42 -3.28 -13.28
C TYR A 122 -12.69 -2.24 -12.41
N PHE A 123 -13.20 -1.02 -12.33
CA PHE A 123 -12.67 -0.01 -11.42
C PHE A 123 -12.84 -0.39 -9.95
N ALA A 124 -13.95 -1.02 -9.57
CA ALA A 124 -14.18 -1.51 -8.22
C ALA A 124 -13.18 -2.62 -7.83
N LEU A 125 -12.87 -3.52 -8.76
CA LEU A 125 -11.83 -4.55 -8.55
C LEU A 125 -10.45 -3.91 -8.34
N ILE A 126 -10.08 -2.92 -9.15
CA ILE A 126 -8.83 -2.18 -9.01
C ILE A 126 -8.78 -1.49 -7.64
N ALA A 127 -9.86 -0.83 -7.24
CA ALA A 127 -9.99 -0.16 -5.95
C ALA A 127 -9.79 -1.13 -4.78
N PHE A 128 -10.41 -2.30 -4.85
CA PHE A 128 -10.27 -3.35 -3.86
C PHE A 128 -8.85 -3.89 -3.77
N LEU A 129 -8.20 -4.18 -4.90
CA LEU A 129 -6.82 -4.64 -4.96
C LEU A 129 -5.82 -3.59 -4.43
N LEU A 130 -6.07 -2.30 -4.71
CA LEU A 130 -5.28 -1.21 -4.13
C LEU A 130 -5.41 -1.17 -2.60
N GLY A 131 -6.61 -1.43 -2.09
CA GLY A 131 -6.87 -1.53 -0.66
C GLY A 131 -6.16 -2.70 0.00
N LEU A 132 -6.02 -3.85 -0.69
CA LEU A 132 -5.24 -5.00 -0.21
C LEU A 132 -3.81 -4.60 0.18
N GLY A 133 -3.16 -3.84 -0.68
CA GLY A 133 -1.83 -3.33 -0.40
C GLY A 133 -1.81 -2.16 0.61
N GLY A 134 -2.95 -1.53 0.91
CA GLY A 134 -3.07 -0.43 1.86
C GLY A 134 -3.07 -0.84 3.33
N GLY A 135 -3.28 -2.12 3.64
CA GLY A 135 -3.22 -2.65 5.00
C GLY A 135 -1.85 -2.51 5.68
N ASP A 136 -0.80 -2.22 4.91
CA ASP A 136 0.57 -2.04 5.41
C ASP A 136 0.76 -0.84 6.32
N PHE A 137 -0.11 0.19 6.21
CA PHE A 137 0.05 1.45 6.95
C PHE A 137 0.06 1.29 8.48
N SER A 138 -0.41 0.18 8.99
CA SER A 138 -0.43 -0.11 10.43
C SER A 138 0.74 -0.94 10.91
N SER A 139 1.62 -1.32 10.01
CA SER A 139 2.70 -2.28 10.26
C SER A 139 4.04 -1.61 10.52
N PHE A 140 4.05 -0.29 10.51
CA PHE A 140 5.23 0.54 10.76
C PHE A 140 5.29 1.04 12.19
#